data_d12c8f3f47ba1fe1dc4cfad41abbf1cf
#
_entry.id   d12c8f3f47ba1fe1dc4cfad41abbf1cf
#
_cell.length_a   1.000
_cell.length_b   1.000
_cell.length_c   1.000
_cell.angle_alpha   90.00
_cell.angle_beta   90.00
_cell.angle_gamma   90.00
#
_symmetry.space_group_name_H-M   'P 1'
#
loop_
_entity.id
_entity.type
_entity.pdbx_description
1 polymer ?
#
loop_
_entity_poly.entity_id
_entity_poly.type
_entity_poly.pdbx_seq_one_letter_code
_entity_poly.pdbx_strand_id
1 'polypeptide(L)'
;MMATTRTTASTSMSTRDRWGIGRRARARGSFGVRRAGTRRRAADDGDAPTKAPLPRDYAHHTPGSVQETDDVVVFAHERPEEANKWKDTVIMHVGEGSRERVRLGVCIGEFHNKLMDRMLEDARVSAEAMGSTIDKVVWVPGTYEAPLVVENMLQDPTLDACVVIGYIEKGSTLHGQEMGATFSIIGKQLELEYGKPVGMGIIGPGATAEQADQRVAYAGNAVRAAIRMARTFVPAEES
;
A
#
# COMPACT_ATOMS: atom_id res chain seq x y z
N MET A 1 -21.95 -28.55 -59.77
CA MET A 1 -21.84 -27.43 -58.80
C MET A 1 -21.99 -28.00 -57.41
N MET A 2 -20.88 -28.21 -56.71
CA MET A 2 -20.86 -28.68 -55.31
C MET A 2 -20.59 -27.49 -54.40
N ALA A 3 -21.52 -27.22 -53.49
CA ALA A 3 -21.41 -26.17 -52.48
C ALA A 3 -20.71 -26.72 -51.25
N THR A 4 -19.54 -26.12 -50.90
CA THR A 4 -18.76 -26.49 -49.72
C THR A 4 -19.19 -25.59 -48.55
N THR A 5 -19.88 -26.18 -47.59
CA THR A 5 -20.25 -25.52 -46.32
C THR A 5 -19.04 -25.45 -45.41
N ARG A 6 -18.52 -24.24 -45.10
CA ARG A 6 -17.53 -24.01 -44.06
C ARG A 6 -18.25 -23.90 -42.71
N THR A 7 -17.99 -24.85 -41.82
CA THR A 7 -18.38 -24.81 -40.40
C THR A 7 -17.35 -23.97 -39.64
N THR A 8 -17.76 -22.81 -39.14
CA THR A 8 -16.95 -22.00 -38.23
C THR A 8 -17.15 -22.54 -36.81
N ALA A 9 -16.12 -23.17 -36.24
CA ALA A 9 -16.10 -23.57 -34.85
C ALA A 9 -15.85 -22.30 -33.99
N SER A 10 -16.88 -21.89 -33.27
CA SER A 10 -16.77 -20.86 -32.22
C SER A 10 -16.16 -21.50 -30.97
N THR A 11 -14.87 -21.24 -30.71
CA THR A 11 -14.21 -21.65 -29.47
C THR A 11 -14.56 -20.62 -28.40
N SER A 12 -15.51 -20.94 -27.53
CA SER A 12 -15.82 -20.13 -26.36
C SER A 12 -14.68 -20.28 -25.35
N MET A 13 -13.88 -19.26 -25.17
CA MET A 13 -12.88 -19.18 -24.08
C MET A 13 -13.60 -19.24 -22.72
N SER A 14 -13.18 -20.18 -21.88
CA SER A 14 -13.63 -20.30 -20.49
C SER A 14 -13.32 -19.01 -19.72
N THR A 15 -14.21 -18.63 -18.80
CA THR A 15 -14.02 -17.46 -17.90
C THR A 15 -12.73 -17.52 -17.07
N ARG A 16 -12.12 -18.70 -16.91
CA ARG A 16 -10.83 -18.90 -16.22
C ARG A 16 -9.63 -18.37 -17.01
N ASP A 17 -9.70 -18.40 -18.33
CA ASP A 17 -8.59 -17.95 -19.19
C ASP A 17 -8.53 -16.41 -19.32
N ARG A 18 -9.60 -15.72 -18.94
CA ARG A 18 -9.71 -14.26 -19.00
C ARG A 18 -8.94 -13.55 -17.89
N TRP A 19 -8.62 -14.24 -16.78
CA TRP A 19 -7.99 -13.65 -15.60
C TRP A 19 -6.56 -14.14 -15.33
N GLY A 20 -6.01 -15.03 -16.15
CA GLY A 20 -4.63 -15.51 -16.06
C GLY A 20 -4.30 -16.24 -14.74
N ILE A 21 -5.29 -16.93 -14.12
CA ILE A 21 -5.09 -17.61 -12.84
C ILE A 21 -4.35 -18.94 -13.09
N GLY A 22 -3.05 -18.87 -13.20
CA GLY A 22 -2.16 -20.03 -13.17
C GLY A 22 -2.12 -20.65 -11.77
N ARG A 23 -2.55 -21.90 -11.62
CA ARG A 23 -2.38 -22.65 -10.37
C ARG A 23 -0.90 -22.93 -10.12
N ARG A 24 -0.25 -22.19 -9.21
CA ARG A 24 0.97 -22.69 -8.57
C ARG A 24 0.56 -23.55 -7.38
N ALA A 25 1.04 -24.80 -7.35
CA ALA A 25 0.86 -25.72 -6.23
C ALA A 25 1.50 -25.09 -4.98
N ARG A 26 0.67 -24.86 -3.94
CA ARG A 26 1.15 -24.46 -2.62
C ARG A 26 1.95 -25.62 -2.02
N ALA A 27 3.26 -25.45 -1.88
CA ALA A 27 4.03 -26.29 -0.97
C ALA A 27 3.57 -25.97 0.45
N ARG A 28 2.88 -26.90 1.11
CA ARG A 28 2.55 -26.80 2.54
C ARG A 28 3.83 -27.00 3.35
N GLY A 29 4.51 -25.91 3.69
CA GLY A 29 5.49 -25.89 4.74
C GLY A 29 4.78 -25.98 6.09
N SER A 30 4.93 -27.09 6.80
CA SER A 30 4.46 -27.23 8.17
C SER A 30 5.29 -26.36 9.10
N PHE A 31 4.74 -25.23 9.54
CA PHE A 31 5.31 -24.46 10.63
C PHE A 31 5.06 -25.19 11.94
N GLY A 32 6.06 -25.91 12.43
CA GLY A 32 6.07 -26.48 13.78
C GLY A 32 6.19 -25.35 14.80
N VAL A 33 5.09 -25.05 15.49
CA VAL A 33 5.08 -24.15 16.65
C VAL A 33 5.85 -24.83 17.79
N ARG A 34 7.09 -24.44 18.04
CA ARG A 34 7.81 -24.79 19.26
C ARG A 34 7.21 -23.96 20.42
N ARG A 35 6.48 -24.61 21.32
CA ARG A 35 6.08 -24.02 22.59
C ARG A 35 7.33 -23.73 23.43
N ALA A 36 7.65 -22.43 23.59
CA ALA A 36 8.62 -21.98 24.58
C ALA A 36 8.01 -22.09 25.97
N GLY A 37 8.65 -22.91 26.82
CA GLY A 37 8.25 -23.06 28.21
C GLY A 37 8.44 -21.77 28.99
N THR A 38 7.39 -21.36 29.70
CA THR A 38 7.38 -20.24 30.63
C THR A 38 8.22 -20.58 31.85
N ARG A 39 9.46 -20.09 31.92
CA ARG A 39 10.18 -19.95 33.19
C ARG A 39 9.74 -18.64 33.84
N ARG A 40 8.95 -18.76 34.91
CA ARG A 40 8.75 -17.66 35.85
C ARG A 40 10.09 -17.33 36.50
N ARG A 41 10.61 -16.11 36.26
CA ARG A 41 11.64 -15.50 37.10
C ARG A 41 10.95 -14.58 38.10
N ALA A 42 11.47 -14.65 39.33
CA ALA A 42 11.06 -13.85 40.47
C ALA A 42 11.25 -12.36 40.20
N ALA A 43 10.38 -11.56 40.80
CA ALA A 43 10.43 -10.11 40.79
C ALA A 43 11.76 -9.64 41.37
N ASP A 44 12.47 -8.84 40.62
CA ASP A 44 13.53 -7.97 41.10
C ASP A 44 12.98 -6.53 41.07
N ASP A 45 12.70 -6.01 42.27
CA ASP A 45 12.22 -4.64 42.47
C ASP A 45 13.38 -3.64 42.28
N GLY A 46 13.95 -3.64 41.11
CA GLY A 46 14.94 -2.68 40.64
C GLY A 46 14.26 -1.56 39.87
N ASP A 47 14.40 -0.36 40.41
CA ASP A 47 14.01 0.96 39.92
C ASP A 47 14.02 1.06 38.38
N ALA A 48 12.82 0.98 37.76
CA ALA A 48 12.69 1.12 36.32
C ALA A 48 13.10 2.55 35.93
N PRO A 49 14.03 2.75 34.98
CA PRO A 49 14.40 4.09 34.55
C PRO A 49 13.14 4.81 34.07
N THR A 50 12.78 5.88 34.77
CA THR A 50 11.70 6.78 34.42
C THR A 50 11.94 7.21 32.96
N LYS A 51 11.15 6.69 32.03
CA LYS A 51 11.16 7.16 30.64
C LYS A 51 11.00 8.67 30.69
N ALA A 52 12.01 9.39 30.24
CA ALA A 52 11.88 10.83 30.01
C ALA A 52 10.60 11.07 29.21
N PRO A 53 9.77 12.05 29.62
CA PRO A 53 8.57 12.37 28.86
C PRO A 53 8.99 12.72 27.44
N LEU A 54 8.37 12.04 26.46
CA LEU A 54 8.55 12.35 25.05
C LEU A 54 8.31 13.86 24.86
N PRO A 55 9.17 14.57 24.11
CA PRO A 55 8.95 15.98 23.83
C PRO A 55 7.52 16.19 23.37
N ARG A 56 6.83 17.17 23.95
CA ARG A 56 5.41 17.46 23.63
C ARG A 56 5.21 18.03 22.21
N ASP A 57 6.28 18.12 21.44
CA ASP A 57 6.32 18.69 20.09
C ASP A 57 6.11 17.67 18.96
N TYR A 58 5.68 16.44 19.28
CA TYR A 58 4.91 15.70 18.29
C TYR A 58 3.56 16.42 18.16
N ALA A 59 3.60 17.59 17.53
CA ALA A 59 2.41 18.22 17.01
C ALA A 59 1.69 17.15 16.22
N HIS A 60 0.50 16.80 16.68
CA HIS A 60 -0.39 15.91 15.96
C HIS A 60 -0.54 16.52 14.58
N HIS A 61 0.18 16.00 13.58
CA HIS A 61 -0.10 16.33 12.21
C HIS A 61 -1.52 15.90 11.97
N THR A 62 -2.43 16.85 12.08
CA THR A 62 -3.80 16.68 11.66
C THR A 62 -3.71 16.30 10.20
N PRO A 63 -4.17 15.09 9.78
CA PRO A 63 -4.14 14.72 8.39
C PRO A 63 -4.85 15.81 7.58
N GLY A 64 -4.15 16.48 6.72
CA GLY A 64 -4.66 17.61 5.94
C GLY A 64 -3.94 18.94 6.14
N SER A 65 -3.02 19.07 7.10
CA SER A 65 -2.17 20.24 7.28
C SER A 65 -0.75 20.04 6.75
N VAL A 66 -0.57 19.25 5.72
CA VAL A 66 0.64 19.39 4.90
C VAL A 66 0.41 20.66 4.07
N GLN A 67 0.68 21.79 4.65
CA GLN A 67 1.03 22.95 3.86
C GLN A 67 2.30 22.54 3.11
N GLU A 68 2.26 22.58 1.79
CA GLU A 68 3.46 22.64 0.96
C GLU A 68 4.17 23.94 1.33
N THR A 69 4.89 23.91 2.42
CA THR A 69 5.94 24.87 2.69
C THR A 69 7.18 24.31 2.02
N ASP A 70 7.89 25.16 1.28
CA ASP A 70 9.22 24.87 0.69
C ASP A 70 10.29 24.54 1.77
N ASP A 71 9.87 24.11 2.94
CA ASP A 71 10.76 23.75 4.03
C ASP A 71 11.36 22.38 3.73
N VAL A 72 12.56 22.40 3.23
CA VAL A 72 13.42 21.24 3.12
C VAL A 72 13.53 20.62 4.52
N VAL A 73 12.99 19.41 4.68
CA VAL A 73 13.12 18.68 5.94
C VAL A 73 14.57 18.23 6.08
N VAL A 74 15.33 18.93 6.93
CA VAL A 74 16.70 18.55 7.27
C VAL A 74 16.66 17.55 8.43
N PHE A 75 17.08 16.32 8.18
CA PHE A 75 17.12 15.29 9.20
C PHE A 75 18.24 15.53 10.20
N ALA A 76 18.13 14.94 11.40
CA ALA A 76 19.11 15.16 12.48
C ALA A 76 20.56 14.81 12.08
N HIS A 77 20.75 13.73 11.32
CA HIS A 77 22.05 13.28 10.83
C HIS A 77 22.66 14.16 9.72
N GLU A 78 21.85 15.03 9.09
CA GLU A 78 22.28 15.98 8.06
C GLU A 78 22.71 17.33 8.67
N ARG A 79 22.39 17.56 9.96
CA ARG A 79 22.80 18.79 10.65
C ARG A 79 24.26 18.70 11.06
N PRO A 80 25.08 19.73 10.80
CA PRO A 80 26.52 19.69 11.11
C PRO A 80 26.84 19.35 12.57
N GLU A 81 26.03 19.84 13.51
CA GLU A 81 26.18 19.62 14.95
C GLU A 81 25.82 18.17 15.38
N GLU A 82 25.02 17.48 14.58
CA GLU A 82 24.56 16.11 14.85
C GLU A 82 25.34 15.06 14.07
N ALA A 83 25.99 15.44 12.97
CA ALA A 83 26.65 14.52 12.02
C ALA A 83 27.68 13.59 12.69
N ASN A 84 28.42 14.07 13.67
CA ASN A 84 29.43 13.26 14.39
C ASN A 84 28.81 12.10 15.18
N LYS A 85 27.55 12.20 15.61
CA LYS A 85 26.84 11.13 16.33
C LYS A 85 26.54 9.92 15.44
N TRP A 86 26.51 10.14 14.13
CA TRP A 86 26.10 9.15 13.12
C TRP A 86 27.25 8.67 12.23
N LYS A 87 28.50 9.08 12.52
CA LYS A 87 29.67 8.87 11.67
C LYS A 87 29.87 7.42 11.24
N ASP A 88 29.60 6.45 12.13
CA ASP A 88 29.78 5.03 11.88
C ASP A 88 28.46 4.29 11.64
N THR A 89 27.39 5.03 11.34
CA THR A 89 26.05 4.48 11.12
C THR A 89 25.70 4.52 9.64
N VAL A 90 25.22 3.39 9.09
CA VAL A 90 24.64 3.38 7.74
C VAL A 90 23.24 3.97 7.81
N ILE A 91 23.03 5.10 7.16
CA ILE A 91 21.75 5.78 7.08
C ILE A 91 21.24 5.66 5.64
N MET A 92 20.03 5.14 5.50
CA MET A 92 19.35 5.02 4.20
C MET A 92 18.01 5.74 4.26
N HIS A 93 17.71 6.48 3.20
CA HIS A 93 16.36 7.01 2.97
C HIS A 93 15.62 6.13 1.97
N VAL A 94 14.41 5.73 2.32
CA VAL A 94 13.54 4.98 1.42
C VAL A 94 13.25 5.83 0.17
N GLY A 95 13.46 5.25 -1.01
CA GLY A 95 13.32 5.92 -2.30
C GLY A 95 14.63 6.10 -3.06
N GLU A 96 15.76 5.82 -2.42
CA GLU A 96 17.08 5.74 -3.01
C GLU A 96 17.37 4.29 -3.41
N GLY A 97 16.99 3.91 -4.60
CA GLY A 97 17.18 2.54 -5.11
C GLY A 97 17.48 2.52 -6.60
N SER A 98 17.84 1.35 -7.11
CA SER A 98 18.22 1.14 -8.51
C SER A 98 17.06 1.22 -9.50
N ARG A 99 15.83 1.09 -9.01
CA ARG A 99 14.65 1.09 -9.88
C ARG A 99 14.14 2.52 -10.11
N GLU A 100 14.42 3.05 -11.29
CA GLU A 100 13.98 4.41 -11.65
C GLU A 100 12.48 4.50 -11.89
N ARG A 101 11.92 3.57 -12.69
CA ARG A 101 10.48 3.52 -13.03
C ARG A 101 9.78 2.41 -12.26
N VAL A 102 8.65 2.74 -11.63
CA VAL A 102 7.76 1.81 -10.93
C VAL A 102 6.45 1.70 -11.67
N ARG A 103 5.99 0.46 -11.93
CA ARG A 103 4.71 0.15 -12.58
C ARG A 103 3.69 -0.19 -11.49
N LEU A 104 2.63 0.57 -11.42
CA LEU A 104 1.64 0.48 -10.36
C LEU A 104 0.35 -0.18 -10.83
N GLY A 105 -0.21 -1.05 -9.99
CA GLY A 105 -1.61 -1.44 -10.02
C GLY A 105 -2.43 -0.59 -9.06
N VAL A 106 -3.59 -0.10 -9.48
CA VAL A 106 -4.52 0.63 -8.63
C VAL A 106 -5.81 -0.17 -8.48
N CYS A 107 -6.16 -0.50 -7.24
CA CYS A 107 -7.48 -1.02 -6.87
C CYS A 107 -8.29 0.12 -6.27
N ILE A 108 -9.46 0.41 -6.83
CA ILE A 108 -10.25 1.59 -6.44
C ILE A 108 -11.72 1.22 -6.23
N GLY A 109 -12.31 1.72 -5.14
CA GLY A 109 -13.72 1.51 -4.81
C GLY A 109 -14.65 2.36 -5.67
N GLU A 110 -15.83 1.83 -6.00
CA GLU A 110 -16.89 2.57 -6.74
C GLU A 110 -17.69 3.52 -5.85
N PHE A 111 -17.63 3.32 -4.53
CA PHE A 111 -18.39 4.13 -3.58
C PHE A 111 -17.93 5.59 -3.61
N HIS A 112 -18.87 6.53 -3.79
CA HIS A 112 -18.59 7.97 -4.02
C HIS A 112 -17.74 8.23 -5.28
N ASN A 113 -18.15 7.70 -6.42
CA ASN A 113 -17.43 7.69 -7.67
C ASN A 113 -16.79 9.04 -8.07
N LYS A 114 -17.48 10.18 -7.89
CA LYS A 114 -16.92 11.52 -8.20
C LYS A 114 -15.68 11.85 -7.36
N LEU A 115 -15.66 11.44 -6.09
CA LEU A 115 -14.48 11.58 -5.24
C LEU A 115 -13.39 10.64 -5.70
N MET A 116 -13.74 9.39 -6.01
CA MET A 116 -12.81 8.38 -6.48
C MET A 116 -12.14 8.77 -7.80
N ASP A 117 -12.88 9.35 -8.75
CA ASP A 117 -12.32 9.87 -9.99
C ASP A 117 -11.24 10.94 -9.74
N ARG A 118 -11.49 11.87 -8.81
CA ARG A 118 -10.52 12.90 -8.42
C ARG A 118 -9.29 12.30 -7.73
N MET A 119 -9.49 11.30 -6.88
CA MET A 119 -8.41 10.58 -6.21
C MET A 119 -7.57 9.77 -7.21
N LEU A 120 -8.20 9.15 -8.20
CA LEU A 120 -7.49 8.42 -9.25
C LEU A 120 -6.64 9.38 -10.11
N GLU A 121 -7.17 10.56 -10.42
CA GLU A 121 -6.41 11.59 -11.15
C GLU A 121 -5.23 12.11 -10.33
N ASP A 122 -5.41 12.37 -9.02
CA ASP A 122 -4.31 12.75 -8.13
C ASP A 122 -3.22 11.66 -8.03
N ALA A 123 -3.64 10.39 -8.00
CA ALA A 123 -2.74 9.24 -8.06
C ALA A 123 -1.93 9.23 -9.35
N ARG A 124 -2.59 9.44 -10.51
CA ARG A 124 -1.96 9.47 -11.83
C ARG A 124 -0.91 10.59 -11.91
N VAL A 125 -1.30 11.80 -11.56
CA VAL A 125 -0.38 12.97 -11.57
C VAL A 125 0.81 12.73 -10.64
N SER A 126 0.58 12.15 -9.46
CA SER A 126 1.64 11.84 -8.51
C SER A 126 2.60 10.75 -9.01
N ALA A 127 2.10 9.74 -9.73
CA ALA A 127 2.95 8.71 -10.34
C ALA A 127 3.84 9.30 -11.44
N GLU A 128 3.25 10.09 -12.34
CA GLU A 128 3.96 10.74 -13.44
C GLU A 128 5.02 11.72 -12.94
N ALA A 129 4.71 12.51 -11.91
CA ALA A 129 5.66 13.44 -11.28
C ALA A 129 6.90 12.72 -10.70
N MET A 130 6.75 11.43 -10.37
CA MET A 130 7.85 10.57 -9.91
C MET A 130 8.45 9.68 -11.03
N GLY A 131 8.17 9.95 -12.31
CA GLY A 131 8.68 9.16 -13.43
C GLY A 131 8.17 7.72 -13.44
N SER A 132 7.02 7.45 -12.84
CA SER A 132 6.39 6.13 -12.70
C SER A 132 5.03 6.10 -13.40
N THR A 133 4.42 4.93 -13.52
CA THR A 133 3.17 4.77 -14.27
C THR A 133 2.14 3.96 -13.51
N ILE A 134 0.86 4.23 -13.76
CA ILE A 134 -0.25 3.36 -13.39
C ILE A 134 -0.57 2.51 -14.62
N ASP A 135 -0.20 1.24 -14.58
CA ASP A 135 -0.35 0.32 -15.72
C ASP A 135 -1.67 -0.48 -15.66
N LYS A 136 -2.28 -0.56 -14.48
CA LYS A 136 -3.53 -1.30 -14.28
C LYS A 136 -4.43 -0.61 -13.28
N VAL A 137 -5.70 -0.46 -13.62
CA VAL A 137 -6.74 0.04 -12.70
C VAL A 137 -7.88 -0.98 -12.65
N VAL A 138 -8.28 -1.36 -11.45
CA VAL A 138 -9.44 -2.25 -11.23
C VAL A 138 -10.39 -1.60 -10.25
N TRP A 139 -11.62 -1.38 -10.70
CA TRP A 139 -12.71 -0.89 -9.87
C TRP A 139 -13.37 -2.06 -9.11
N VAL A 140 -13.66 -1.84 -7.83
CA VAL A 140 -14.33 -2.79 -6.95
C VAL A 140 -15.54 -2.14 -6.28
N PRO A 141 -16.59 -2.89 -5.93
CA PRO A 141 -17.81 -2.32 -5.31
C PRO A 141 -17.52 -1.49 -4.06
N GLY A 142 -16.57 -1.92 -3.24
CA GLY A 142 -16.15 -1.22 -2.03
C GLY A 142 -14.73 -1.57 -1.61
N THR A 143 -14.23 -0.85 -0.62
CA THR A 143 -12.86 -1.06 -0.11
C THR A 143 -12.67 -2.46 0.51
N TYR A 144 -13.75 -3.07 1.00
CA TYR A 144 -13.72 -4.40 1.62
C TYR A 144 -13.43 -5.52 0.61
N GLU A 145 -13.78 -5.34 -0.67
CA GLU A 145 -13.51 -6.29 -1.75
C GLU A 145 -12.10 -6.18 -2.32
N ALA A 146 -11.34 -5.14 -1.95
CA ALA A 146 -10.01 -4.88 -2.47
C ALA A 146 -8.98 -6.00 -2.22
N PRO A 147 -8.96 -6.75 -1.11
CA PRO A 147 -7.88 -7.71 -0.82
C PRO A 147 -7.65 -8.75 -1.91
N LEU A 148 -8.70 -9.30 -2.51
CA LEU A 148 -8.58 -10.29 -3.58
C LEU A 148 -7.95 -9.68 -4.85
N VAL A 149 -8.31 -8.45 -5.18
CA VAL A 149 -7.75 -7.73 -6.34
C VAL A 149 -6.30 -7.36 -6.08
N VAL A 150 -5.98 -6.90 -4.86
CA VAL A 150 -4.61 -6.58 -4.44
C VAL A 150 -3.73 -7.83 -4.55
N GLU A 151 -4.18 -8.98 -4.03
CA GLU A 151 -3.45 -10.24 -4.15
C GLU A 151 -3.15 -10.57 -5.61
N ASN A 152 -4.14 -10.48 -6.50
CA ASN A 152 -3.94 -10.72 -7.93
C ASN A 152 -2.95 -9.75 -8.58
N MET A 153 -2.97 -8.47 -8.18
CA MET A 153 -2.02 -7.47 -8.68
C MET A 153 -0.60 -7.74 -8.19
N LEU A 154 -0.43 -8.16 -6.94
CA LEU A 154 0.88 -8.47 -6.38
C LEU A 154 1.50 -9.73 -7.00
N GLN A 155 0.66 -10.68 -7.47
CA GLN A 155 1.09 -11.86 -8.24
C GLN A 155 1.50 -11.53 -9.68
N ASP A 156 1.06 -10.39 -10.20
CA ASP A 156 1.39 -9.96 -11.57
C ASP A 156 2.88 -9.52 -11.63
N PRO A 157 3.73 -10.22 -12.40
CA PRO A 157 5.15 -9.88 -12.48
C PRO A 157 5.39 -8.54 -13.19
N THR A 158 4.42 -8.03 -13.94
CA THR A 158 4.54 -6.75 -14.64
C THR A 158 4.30 -5.55 -13.73
N LEU A 159 3.80 -5.76 -12.51
CA LEU A 159 3.54 -4.71 -11.53
C LEU A 159 4.57 -4.77 -10.39
N ASP A 160 5.06 -3.63 -9.99
CA ASP A 160 6.07 -3.48 -8.95
C ASP A 160 5.48 -3.13 -7.58
N ALA A 161 4.30 -2.52 -7.57
CA ALA A 161 3.57 -2.18 -6.37
C ALA A 161 2.06 -2.06 -6.66
N CYS A 162 1.27 -2.06 -5.61
CA CYS A 162 -0.17 -1.83 -5.66
C CYS A 162 -0.56 -0.62 -4.80
N VAL A 163 -1.60 0.10 -5.21
CA VAL A 163 -2.21 1.17 -4.41
C VAL A 163 -3.70 0.91 -4.30
N VAL A 164 -4.25 1.04 -3.10
CA VAL A 164 -5.69 0.93 -2.87
C VAL A 164 -6.24 2.32 -2.59
N ILE A 165 -7.25 2.71 -3.37
CA ILE A 165 -7.95 3.98 -3.22
C ILE A 165 -9.39 3.67 -2.80
N GLY A 166 -9.87 4.33 -1.75
CA GLY A 166 -11.21 4.09 -1.25
C GLY A 166 -11.68 5.12 -0.26
N TYR A 167 -12.97 5.08 0.02
CA TYR A 167 -13.57 5.89 1.06
C TYR A 167 -14.50 5.04 1.91
N ILE A 168 -14.24 5.03 3.21
CA ILE A 168 -15.07 4.36 4.21
C ILE A 168 -15.78 5.46 5.02
N GLU A 169 -17.01 5.74 4.62
CA GLU A 169 -17.80 6.80 5.21
C GLU A 169 -18.14 6.53 6.69
N LYS A 170 -18.30 7.59 7.45
CA LYS A 170 -18.79 7.52 8.81
C LYS A 170 -20.26 7.08 8.81
N GLY A 171 -20.52 5.83 9.15
CA GLY A 171 -21.85 5.29 9.38
C GLY A 171 -22.33 5.48 10.82
N SER A 172 -23.56 5.05 11.07
CA SER A 172 -24.17 5.00 12.42
C SER A 172 -23.75 3.79 13.24
N THR A 173 -23.03 2.85 12.63
CA THR A 173 -22.57 1.58 13.25
C THR A 173 -21.05 1.46 13.17
N LEU A 174 -20.50 0.46 13.86
CA LEU A 174 -19.06 0.14 13.84
C LEU A 174 -18.61 -0.55 12.54
N HIS A 175 -19.52 -0.87 11.63
CA HIS A 175 -19.24 -1.63 10.41
C HIS A 175 -18.08 -1.06 9.59
N GLY A 176 -18.04 0.25 9.37
CA GLY A 176 -16.94 0.91 8.68
C GLY A 176 -15.58 0.76 9.37
N GLN A 177 -15.57 0.76 10.72
CA GLN A 177 -14.34 0.57 11.49
C GLN A 177 -13.81 -0.86 11.32
N GLU A 178 -14.69 -1.86 11.36
CA GLU A 178 -14.31 -3.26 11.16
C GLU A 178 -13.76 -3.50 9.75
N MET A 179 -14.40 -2.92 8.72
CA MET A 179 -13.92 -3.01 7.33
C MET A 179 -12.54 -2.38 7.17
N GLY A 180 -12.33 -1.19 7.72
CA GLY A 180 -11.06 -0.48 7.66
C GLY A 180 -9.94 -1.21 8.39
N ALA A 181 -10.22 -1.72 9.60
CA ALA A 181 -9.26 -2.51 10.37
C ALA A 181 -8.89 -3.81 9.67
N THR A 182 -9.87 -4.53 9.15
CA THR A 182 -9.66 -5.78 8.40
C THR A 182 -8.80 -5.55 7.17
N PHE A 183 -9.13 -4.55 6.34
CA PHE A 183 -8.35 -4.24 5.17
C PHE A 183 -6.91 -3.84 5.53
N SER A 184 -6.71 -3.00 6.54
CA SER A 184 -5.38 -2.55 6.95
C SER A 184 -4.47 -3.71 7.34
N ILE A 185 -5.00 -4.70 8.04
CA ILE A 185 -4.26 -5.91 8.43
C ILE A 185 -3.93 -6.75 7.19
N ILE A 186 -4.95 -7.08 6.38
CA ILE A 186 -4.78 -7.94 5.21
C ILE A 186 -3.87 -7.30 4.18
N GLY A 187 -4.02 -6.00 3.90
CA GLY A 187 -3.18 -5.28 2.95
C GLY A 187 -1.71 -5.32 3.33
N LYS A 188 -1.38 -5.18 4.62
CA LYS A 188 0.00 -5.29 5.11
C LYS A 188 0.50 -6.74 5.14
N GLN A 189 -0.36 -7.72 5.39
CA GLN A 189 0.01 -9.13 5.26
C GLN A 189 0.37 -9.50 3.82
N LEU A 190 -0.43 -9.05 2.85
CA LEU A 190 -0.15 -9.25 1.43
C LEU A 190 1.16 -8.57 1.00
N GLU A 191 1.40 -7.34 1.45
CA GLU A 191 2.66 -6.63 1.21
C GLU A 191 3.87 -7.45 1.69
N LEU A 192 3.81 -8.01 2.90
CA LEU A 192 4.87 -8.82 3.46
C LEU A 192 5.01 -10.19 2.79
N GLU A 193 3.89 -10.81 2.35
CA GLU A 193 3.88 -12.11 1.69
C GLU A 193 4.49 -12.05 0.30
N TYR A 194 4.21 -10.98 -0.45
CA TYR A 194 4.67 -10.83 -1.84
C TYR A 194 5.93 -9.98 -1.98
N GLY A 195 6.37 -9.30 -0.92
CA GLY A 195 7.53 -8.41 -0.95
C GLY A 195 7.34 -7.21 -1.89
N LYS A 196 6.10 -6.86 -2.23
CA LYS A 196 5.75 -5.71 -3.07
C LYS A 196 4.90 -4.73 -2.27
N PRO A 197 5.19 -3.42 -2.32
CA PRO A 197 4.47 -2.42 -1.54
C PRO A 197 2.98 -2.33 -1.86
N VAL A 198 2.19 -2.11 -0.80
CA VAL A 198 0.76 -1.77 -0.90
C VAL A 198 0.52 -0.40 -0.29
N GLY A 199 0.38 0.61 -1.15
CA GLY A 199 0.02 1.97 -0.75
C GLY A 199 -1.46 2.06 -0.34
N MET A 200 -1.75 2.73 0.79
CA MET A 200 -3.10 2.85 1.32
C MET A 200 -3.62 4.28 1.18
N GLY A 201 -4.33 4.55 0.08
CA GLY A 201 -5.03 5.80 -0.22
C GLY A 201 -6.50 5.76 0.21
N ILE A 202 -6.78 5.20 1.39
CA ILE A 202 -8.14 5.05 1.90
C ILE A 202 -8.45 6.19 2.86
N ILE A 203 -9.56 6.87 2.61
CA ILE A 203 -10.11 7.89 3.50
C ILE A 203 -11.07 7.22 4.48
N GLY A 204 -10.92 7.50 5.75
CA GLY A 204 -11.70 6.86 6.81
C GLY A 204 -11.04 5.60 7.39
N PRO A 205 -11.74 4.83 8.18
CA PRO A 205 -13.13 4.99 8.61
C PRO A 205 -13.41 6.24 9.48
N GLY A 206 -14.66 6.68 9.47
CA GLY A 206 -15.11 7.75 10.36
C GLY A 206 -15.03 9.17 9.78
N ALA A 207 -14.59 9.33 8.52
CA ALA A 207 -14.66 10.61 7.83
C ALA A 207 -16.08 10.88 7.28
N THR A 208 -16.54 12.15 7.38
CA THR A 208 -17.74 12.59 6.66
C THR A 208 -17.42 12.88 5.20
N ALA A 209 -18.45 13.06 4.36
CA ALA A 209 -18.28 13.38 2.95
C ALA A 209 -17.48 14.68 2.75
N GLU A 210 -17.76 15.72 3.55
CA GLU A 210 -17.03 17.00 3.49
C GLU A 210 -15.57 16.84 3.89
N GLN A 211 -15.29 16.00 4.90
CA GLN A 211 -13.94 15.70 5.31
C GLN A 211 -13.19 14.88 4.25
N ALA A 212 -13.90 13.97 3.58
CA ALA A 212 -13.33 13.16 2.51
C ALA A 212 -12.97 14.02 1.29
N ASP A 213 -13.81 14.98 0.95
CA ASP A 213 -13.61 15.91 -0.17
C ASP A 213 -12.30 16.74 -0.02
N GLN A 214 -11.89 17.02 1.21
CA GLN A 214 -10.63 17.71 1.54
C GLN A 214 -9.40 16.81 1.54
N ARG A 215 -9.54 15.49 1.32
CA ARG A 215 -8.49 14.49 1.47
C ARG A 215 -8.14 13.75 0.17
N VAL A 216 -8.44 14.34 -0.98
CA VAL A 216 -8.12 13.78 -2.30
C VAL A 216 -6.63 13.41 -2.39
N ALA A 217 -5.75 14.24 -1.83
CA ALA A 217 -4.31 14.03 -1.81
C ALA A 217 -3.83 12.75 -1.09
N TYR A 218 -4.72 12.02 -0.39
CA TYR A 218 -4.37 10.72 0.19
C TYR A 218 -3.98 9.70 -0.89
N ALA A 219 -4.57 9.79 -2.07
CA ALA A 219 -4.23 8.91 -3.19
C ALA A 219 -2.80 9.16 -3.68
N GLY A 220 -2.44 10.41 -3.95
CA GLY A 220 -1.08 10.76 -4.35
C GLY A 220 -0.04 10.47 -3.27
N ASN A 221 -0.37 10.67 -1.99
CA ASN A 221 0.51 10.30 -0.89
C ASN A 221 0.78 8.79 -0.86
N ALA A 222 -0.26 7.97 -1.05
CA ALA A 222 -0.14 6.51 -1.10
C ALA A 222 0.71 6.06 -2.29
N VAL A 223 0.54 6.69 -3.45
CA VAL A 223 1.34 6.45 -4.66
C VAL A 223 2.81 6.79 -4.39
N ARG A 224 3.11 7.96 -3.86
CA ARG A 224 4.48 8.38 -3.53
C ARG A 224 5.15 7.42 -2.55
N ALA A 225 4.42 6.98 -1.52
CA ALA A 225 4.92 6.00 -0.56
C ALA A 225 5.21 4.64 -1.24
N ALA A 226 4.28 4.12 -2.04
CA ALA A 226 4.46 2.86 -2.75
C ALA A 226 5.65 2.89 -3.72
N ILE A 227 5.82 3.98 -4.48
CA ILE A 227 6.95 4.16 -5.40
C ILE A 227 8.28 4.18 -4.63
N ARG A 228 8.37 4.95 -3.55
CA ARG A 228 9.60 5.02 -2.74
C ARG A 228 9.97 3.65 -2.15
N MET A 229 8.99 2.92 -1.62
CA MET A 229 9.19 1.57 -1.11
C MET A 229 9.63 0.61 -2.22
N ALA A 230 8.96 0.64 -3.38
CA ALA A 230 9.31 -0.22 -4.51
C ALA A 230 10.73 0.04 -5.03
N ARG A 231 11.14 1.30 -5.14
CA ARG A 231 12.50 1.66 -5.54
C ARG A 231 13.57 1.08 -4.62
N THR A 232 13.26 0.96 -3.34
CA THR A 232 14.22 0.48 -2.34
C THR A 232 14.23 -1.04 -2.21
N PHE A 233 13.06 -1.69 -2.24
CA PHE A 233 12.92 -3.09 -1.82
C PHE A 233 12.52 -4.05 -2.93
N VAL A 234 12.03 -3.57 -4.07
CA VAL A 234 11.72 -4.43 -5.21
C VAL A 234 12.92 -4.45 -6.16
N PRO A 235 13.54 -5.63 -6.41
CA PRO A 235 14.68 -5.72 -7.32
C PRO A 235 14.34 -5.17 -8.71
N ALA A 236 15.32 -4.52 -9.35
CA ALA A 236 15.18 -4.19 -10.76
C ALA A 236 15.10 -5.50 -11.57
N GLU A 237 14.30 -5.51 -12.64
CA GLU A 237 14.32 -6.65 -13.56
C GLU A 237 15.72 -6.72 -14.18
N GLU A 238 16.33 -7.91 -14.12
CA GLU A 238 17.56 -8.17 -14.87
C GLU A 238 17.20 -8.11 -16.37
N SER A 239 17.74 -7.12 -17.07
CA SER A 239 17.57 -6.88 -18.50
C SER A 239 18.41 -7.80 -19.37
#